data_240ad486b781ad9c9562321b014af35f
#
_entry.id   240ad486b781ad9c9562321b014af35f
#
_cell.length_a   1.000
_cell.length_b   1.000
_cell.length_c   1.000
_cell.angle_alpha   90.00
_cell.angle_beta   90.00
_cell.angle_gamma   90.00
#
_symmetry.space_group_name_H-M   'P 1'
#
loop_
_entity.id
_entity.type
_entity.pdbx_description
1 polymer ?
#
loop_
_entity_poly.entity_id
_entity_poly.type
_entity_poly.pdbx_seq_one_letter_code
_entity_poly.pdbx_strand_id
1 'polypeptide(L)'
;ALGAEATVVEFAPRLMPLQVDEGGGAQLRRLIEALGVTVRTDTATAKITDKRTGRVRTMTFADGDSIDVEVVIFATGVRPRDELARDAGLTIGERGGVVVDSGCRTDDELVSAIGEVACIDGRVWGLVAPGYAMAEVVVDRLLDGEATFPGADSSTKLKLLGVDVASFGDAFATTPGCLEVAYADAVNGVYKKLVVSDDARTLLGGILVGDASAYASLRPMLGQELACDPAALVAPEGGEAAQLELPDEATVCSCNNVSAGQVRRAVDQEGCCSLADVKGCTKAGTSCGSCLPLVKKITEVQLAAAGVEVTKALCEHFPMSRAELFGAVQVTGLTTFSAIVERHGTGHGCDVCKPTVASILASLGNGHILDGEQGGLQDTNDHMLANLQKDGTYSVVPRIPGGEITPQGLIAIGQVAADFDLYTKITGGQRIDLFGARVDQLPAIWKRLVDAGFESGDASRQPLRTG
;
A
#
# COMPACT_ATOMS: atom_id res chain seq x y z
N ALA A 1 4.81 -19.49 -0.22
CA ALA A 1 6.21 -19.11 -0.31
C ALA A 1 7.08 -19.81 0.74
N LEU A 2 6.53 -20.14 1.93
CA LEU A 2 7.27 -20.82 3.01
C LEU A 2 7.12 -22.35 2.99
N GLY A 3 6.57 -22.93 1.92
CA GLY A 3 6.32 -24.37 1.82
C GLY A 3 5.11 -24.87 2.64
N ALA A 4 4.28 -23.96 3.16
CA ALA A 4 3.05 -24.32 3.85
C ALA A 4 1.96 -24.66 2.84
N GLU A 5 1.16 -25.69 3.16
CA GLU A 5 -0.05 -26.03 2.44
C GLU A 5 -1.18 -25.09 2.91
N ALA A 6 -1.67 -24.24 2.00
CA ALA A 6 -2.64 -23.21 2.33
C ALA A 6 -4.03 -23.53 1.80
N THR A 7 -5.04 -23.38 2.65
CA THR A 7 -6.45 -23.47 2.27
C THR A 7 -7.18 -22.18 2.64
N VAL A 8 -7.87 -21.59 1.68
CA VAL A 8 -8.78 -20.46 1.89
C VAL A 8 -10.21 -21.02 2.02
N VAL A 9 -10.88 -20.65 3.10
CA VAL A 9 -12.29 -20.99 3.35
C VAL A 9 -13.10 -19.71 3.30
N GLU A 10 -14.05 -19.65 2.37
CA GLU A 10 -14.93 -18.49 2.17
C GLU A 10 -16.39 -18.93 2.34
N PHE A 11 -17.12 -18.20 3.15
CA PHE A 11 -18.55 -18.43 3.36
C PHE A 11 -19.39 -18.10 2.14
N ALA A 12 -19.00 -17.05 1.40
CA ALA A 12 -19.69 -16.62 0.20
C ALA A 12 -19.44 -17.57 -0.99
N PRO A 13 -20.27 -17.50 -2.05
CA PRO A 13 -20.12 -18.37 -3.22
C PRO A 13 -18.88 -18.11 -4.07
N ARG A 14 -18.14 -17.03 -3.77
CA ARG A 14 -16.91 -16.69 -4.47
C ARG A 14 -15.96 -15.89 -3.57
N LEU A 15 -14.69 -15.87 -3.94
CA LEU A 15 -13.69 -15.01 -3.30
C LEU A 15 -14.02 -13.54 -3.59
N MET A 16 -13.80 -12.67 -2.58
CA MET A 16 -14.01 -11.22 -2.68
C MET A 16 -15.40 -10.81 -3.22
N PRO A 17 -16.49 -11.31 -2.61
CA PRO A 17 -17.85 -11.17 -3.16
C PRO A 17 -18.34 -9.72 -3.27
N LEU A 18 -17.74 -8.80 -2.52
CA LEU A 18 -18.05 -7.36 -2.55
C LEU A 18 -17.24 -6.59 -3.62
N GLN A 19 -16.21 -7.19 -4.20
CA GLN A 19 -15.33 -6.55 -5.17
C GLN A 19 -15.47 -7.12 -6.59
N VAL A 20 -15.77 -8.42 -6.71
CA VAL A 20 -15.87 -9.07 -8.01
C VAL A 20 -17.22 -9.78 -8.18
N ASP A 21 -17.70 -9.77 -9.42
CA ASP A 21 -18.88 -10.53 -9.84
C ASP A 21 -18.55 -12.02 -10.06
N GLU A 22 -19.49 -12.78 -10.60
CA GLU A 22 -19.32 -14.21 -10.82
C GLU A 22 -18.16 -14.52 -11.78
N GLY A 23 -18.05 -13.78 -12.90
CA GLY A 23 -16.98 -13.96 -13.87
C GLY A 23 -15.61 -13.63 -13.31
N GLY A 24 -15.49 -12.48 -12.63
CA GLY A 24 -14.26 -12.07 -11.94
C GLY A 24 -13.89 -13.03 -10.81
N GLY A 25 -14.86 -13.51 -10.03
CA GLY A 25 -14.66 -14.47 -8.95
C GLY A 25 -14.16 -15.83 -9.44
N ALA A 26 -14.73 -16.34 -10.54
CA ALA A 26 -14.29 -17.57 -11.17
C ALA A 26 -12.85 -17.47 -11.67
N GLN A 27 -12.50 -16.35 -12.29
CA GLN A 27 -11.13 -16.11 -12.75
C GLN A 27 -10.15 -15.95 -11.60
N LEU A 28 -10.52 -15.20 -10.56
CA LEU A 28 -9.71 -15.03 -9.34
C LEU A 28 -9.43 -16.40 -8.69
N ARG A 29 -10.44 -17.23 -8.53
CA ARG A 29 -10.29 -18.58 -7.97
C ARG A 29 -9.26 -19.40 -8.75
N ARG A 30 -9.35 -19.42 -10.09
CA ARG A 30 -8.37 -20.13 -10.95
C ARG A 30 -6.95 -19.66 -10.72
N LEU A 31 -6.75 -18.34 -10.64
CA LEU A 31 -5.42 -17.75 -10.44
C LEU A 31 -4.86 -18.10 -9.06
N ILE A 32 -5.68 -18.08 -8.03
CA ILE A 32 -5.27 -18.45 -6.66
C ILE A 32 -4.96 -19.95 -6.56
N GLU A 33 -5.79 -20.82 -7.16
CA GLU A 33 -5.56 -22.27 -7.19
C GLU A 33 -4.27 -22.62 -7.99
N ALA A 34 -3.98 -21.89 -9.06
CA ALA A 34 -2.74 -22.05 -9.82
C ALA A 34 -1.46 -21.74 -9.00
N LEU A 35 -1.58 -20.97 -7.92
CA LEU A 35 -0.49 -20.72 -6.95
C LEU A 35 -0.32 -21.85 -5.92
N GLY A 36 -1.11 -22.93 -6.02
CA GLY A 36 -1.07 -24.07 -5.08
C GLY A 36 -1.91 -23.86 -3.83
N VAL A 37 -2.82 -22.87 -3.80
CA VAL A 37 -3.73 -22.62 -2.69
C VAL A 37 -5.06 -23.36 -2.94
N THR A 38 -5.52 -24.16 -1.99
CA THR A 38 -6.84 -24.78 -2.06
C THR A 38 -7.92 -23.74 -1.73
N VAL A 39 -8.98 -23.65 -2.54
CA VAL A 39 -10.08 -22.69 -2.34
C VAL A 39 -11.40 -23.45 -2.09
N ARG A 40 -12.02 -23.20 -0.95
CA ARG A 40 -13.36 -23.70 -0.57
C ARG A 40 -14.30 -22.51 -0.43
N THR A 41 -15.23 -22.37 -1.35
CA THR A 41 -16.32 -21.38 -1.29
C THR A 41 -17.60 -22.04 -0.81
N ASP A 42 -18.64 -21.29 -0.53
CA ASP A 42 -19.92 -21.77 0.04
C ASP A 42 -19.71 -22.60 1.33
N THR A 43 -18.64 -22.33 2.08
CA THR A 43 -18.20 -23.19 3.17
C THR A 43 -18.21 -22.44 4.50
N ALA A 44 -19.12 -22.79 5.38
CA ALA A 44 -19.21 -22.25 6.73
C ALA A 44 -18.39 -23.10 7.71
N THR A 45 -17.52 -22.49 8.49
CA THR A 45 -16.83 -23.15 9.60
C THR A 45 -17.78 -23.30 10.78
N ALA A 46 -18.08 -24.52 11.15
CA ALA A 46 -18.96 -24.84 12.28
C ALA A 46 -18.20 -24.88 13.61
N LYS A 47 -17.00 -25.47 13.61
CA LYS A 47 -16.24 -25.69 14.84
C LYS A 47 -14.74 -25.79 14.56
N ILE A 48 -13.93 -25.30 15.50
CA ILE A 48 -12.49 -25.51 15.55
C ILE A 48 -12.16 -26.17 16.88
N THR A 49 -11.49 -27.34 16.87
CA THR A 49 -11.11 -28.11 18.07
C THR A 49 -9.61 -28.32 18.11
N ASP A 50 -9.00 -28.10 19.27
CA ASP A 50 -7.63 -28.49 19.50
C ASP A 50 -7.50 -30.00 19.66
N LYS A 51 -6.53 -30.60 18.97
CA LYS A 51 -6.10 -31.95 19.28
C LYS A 51 -5.20 -31.95 20.53
N ARG A 52 -5.21 -33.01 21.31
CA ARG A 52 -4.46 -33.17 22.57
C ARG A 52 -2.96 -32.86 22.47
N THR A 53 -2.42 -32.77 21.26
CA THR A 53 -1.00 -32.43 21.00
C THR A 53 -0.70 -30.93 21.05
N GLY A 54 -1.72 -30.06 21.08
CA GLY A 54 -1.57 -28.61 21.09
C GLY A 54 -1.04 -27.98 19.81
N ARG A 55 -0.65 -28.78 18.81
CA ARG A 55 -0.07 -28.30 17.54
C ARG A 55 -1.01 -28.39 16.34
N VAL A 56 -1.99 -29.29 16.39
CA VAL A 56 -2.91 -29.55 15.29
C VAL A 56 -4.32 -29.28 15.74
N ARG A 57 -5.07 -28.52 14.93
CA ARG A 57 -6.49 -28.24 15.11
C ARG A 57 -7.30 -28.92 14.03
N THR A 58 -8.48 -29.43 14.39
CA THR A 58 -9.45 -29.87 13.39
C THR A 58 -10.48 -28.77 13.19
N MET A 59 -10.57 -28.30 11.94
CA MET A 59 -11.60 -27.37 11.50
C MET A 59 -12.71 -28.16 10.82
N THR A 60 -13.92 -28.12 11.39
CA THR A 60 -15.10 -28.81 10.89
C THR A 60 -16.04 -27.79 10.24
N PHE A 61 -16.58 -28.15 9.09
CA PHE A 61 -17.47 -27.31 8.32
C PHE A 61 -18.94 -27.67 8.54
N ALA A 62 -19.86 -26.82 8.13
CA ALA A 62 -21.29 -27.01 8.32
C ALA A 62 -21.86 -28.21 7.52
N ASP A 63 -21.21 -28.57 6.42
CA ASP A 63 -21.53 -29.76 5.61
C ASP A 63 -21.07 -31.08 6.23
N GLY A 64 -20.34 -31.01 7.36
CA GLY A 64 -19.80 -32.17 8.07
C GLY A 64 -18.39 -32.58 7.65
N ASP A 65 -17.84 -31.96 6.61
CA ASP A 65 -16.45 -32.18 6.20
C ASP A 65 -15.48 -31.53 7.19
N SER A 66 -14.22 -31.94 7.18
CA SER A 66 -13.20 -31.37 8.09
C SER A 66 -11.80 -31.43 7.52
N ILE A 67 -10.96 -30.52 7.97
CA ILE A 67 -9.53 -30.51 7.68
C ILE A 67 -8.71 -30.35 8.97
N ASP A 68 -7.54 -30.95 9.00
CA ASP A 68 -6.55 -30.72 10.05
C ASP A 68 -5.61 -29.61 9.67
N VAL A 69 -5.39 -28.66 10.56
CA VAL A 69 -4.56 -27.47 10.32
C VAL A 69 -3.64 -27.18 11.50
N GLU A 70 -2.46 -26.67 11.26
CA GLU A 70 -1.52 -26.24 12.29
C GLU A 70 -1.71 -24.76 12.65
N VAL A 71 -2.16 -23.94 11.68
CA VAL A 71 -2.42 -22.51 11.86
C VAL A 71 -3.78 -22.16 11.26
N VAL A 72 -4.57 -21.38 11.99
CA VAL A 72 -5.82 -20.79 11.52
C VAL A 72 -5.70 -19.28 11.58
N ILE A 73 -5.95 -18.62 10.46
CA ILE A 73 -5.96 -17.17 10.34
C ILE A 73 -7.39 -16.71 10.04
N PHE A 74 -7.96 -15.89 10.92
CA PHE A 74 -9.26 -15.28 10.71
C PHE A 74 -9.10 -13.95 9.97
N ALA A 75 -9.65 -13.85 8.76
CA ALA A 75 -9.68 -12.67 7.92
C ALA A 75 -11.13 -12.35 7.51
N THR A 76 -12.05 -12.40 8.47
CA THR A 76 -13.50 -12.32 8.26
C THR A 76 -14.08 -10.91 8.25
N GLY A 77 -13.22 -9.91 8.05
CA GLY A 77 -13.57 -8.50 8.08
C GLY A 77 -13.50 -7.89 9.48
N VAL A 78 -13.94 -6.64 9.59
CA VAL A 78 -13.93 -5.87 10.83
C VAL A 78 -15.35 -5.61 11.32
N ARG A 79 -15.49 -5.45 12.63
CA ARG A 79 -16.73 -4.96 13.26
C ARG A 79 -16.44 -3.64 13.95
N PRO A 80 -17.33 -2.65 13.84
CA PRO A 80 -17.21 -1.42 14.59
C PRO A 80 -17.08 -1.68 16.08
N ARG A 81 -16.20 -0.97 16.74
CA ARG A 81 -16.07 -0.98 18.20
C ARG A 81 -17.00 0.09 18.80
N ASP A 82 -18.26 -0.25 18.88
CA ASP A 82 -19.35 0.66 19.28
C ASP A 82 -19.82 0.47 20.72
N GLU A 83 -19.12 -0.31 21.51
CA GLU A 83 -19.51 -0.64 22.89
C GLU A 83 -19.66 0.64 23.74
N LEU A 84 -18.73 1.57 23.65
CA LEU A 84 -18.77 2.82 24.41
C LEU A 84 -20.01 3.67 24.03
N ALA A 85 -20.32 3.75 22.74
CA ALA A 85 -21.48 4.49 22.25
C ALA A 85 -22.80 3.82 22.67
N ARG A 86 -22.84 2.50 22.64
CA ARG A 86 -23.98 1.69 23.12
C ARG A 86 -24.21 1.89 24.63
N ASP A 87 -23.15 1.86 25.41
CA ASP A 87 -23.21 2.06 26.86
C ASP A 87 -23.62 3.51 27.22
N ALA A 88 -23.30 4.47 26.34
CA ALA A 88 -23.74 5.86 26.44
C ALA A 88 -25.19 6.08 25.98
N GLY A 89 -25.87 5.06 25.44
CA GLY A 89 -27.26 5.12 24.99
C GLY A 89 -27.44 5.69 23.57
N LEU A 90 -26.37 5.83 22.78
CA LEU A 90 -26.46 6.28 21.40
C LEU A 90 -27.04 5.20 20.49
N THR A 91 -27.71 5.60 19.41
CA THR A 91 -28.29 4.67 18.43
C THR A 91 -27.21 3.94 17.65
N ILE A 92 -27.31 2.61 17.62
CA ILE A 92 -26.39 1.72 16.90
C ILE A 92 -27.10 1.09 15.70
N GLY A 93 -26.40 1.03 14.56
CA GLY A 93 -26.91 0.42 13.35
C GLY A 93 -27.07 -1.11 13.48
N GLU A 94 -27.91 -1.73 12.62
CA GLU A 94 -28.20 -3.17 12.66
C GLU A 94 -26.94 -4.07 12.55
N ARG A 95 -25.95 -3.62 11.80
CA ARG A 95 -24.64 -4.31 11.61
C ARG A 95 -23.54 -3.77 12.54
N GLY A 96 -23.91 -2.98 13.55
CA GLY A 96 -23.01 -2.21 14.40
C GLY A 96 -22.72 -0.83 13.80
N GLY A 97 -21.93 -0.06 14.56
CA GLY A 97 -21.58 1.31 14.25
C GLY A 97 -22.61 2.35 14.75
N VAL A 98 -22.10 3.49 15.15
CA VAL A 98 -22.91 4.61 15.68
C VAL A 98 -23.65 5.28 14.54
N VAL A 99 -24.98 5.32 14.62
CA VAL A 99 -25.80 5.99 13.60
C VAL A 99 -25.54 7.49 13.66
N VAL A 100 -25.24 8.07 12.49
CA VAL A 100 -25.01 9.50 12.34
C VAL A 100 -25.70 10.03 11.08
N ASP A 101 -26.00 11.32 11.10
CA ASP A 101 -26.50 12.04 9.92
C ASP A 101 -25.37 12.31 8.91
N SER A 102 -25.71 12.93 7.77
CA SER A 102 -24.72 13.34 6.76
C SER A 102 -23.70 14.38 7.27
N GLY A 103 -23.96 15.05 8.38
CA GLY A 103 -23.04 15.93 9.09
C GLY A 103 -22.20 15.21 10.15
N CYS A 104 -22.24 13.86 10.18
CA CYS A 104 -21.55 13.01 11.15
C CYS A 104 -22.00 13.22 12.61
N ARG A 105 -23.21 13.74 12.87
CA ARG A 105 -23.77 13.92 14.22
C ARG A 105 -24.61 12.71 14.60
N THR A 106 -24.51 12.33 15.87
CA THR A 106 -25.33 11.29 16.48
C THR A 106 -26.72 11.85 16.88
N ASP A 107 -27.52 11.06 17.55
CA ASP A 107 -28.74 11.49 18.22
C ASP A 107 -28.49 12.38 19.47
N ASP A 108 -27.26 12.50 19.92
CA ASP A 108 -26.81 13.51 20.89
C ASP A 108 -26.12 14.67 20.12
N GLU A 109 -26.63 15.89 20.23
CA GLU A 109 -26.13 17.07 19.52
C GLU A 109 -24.67 17.42 19.82
N LEU A 110 -24.15 16.98 20.95
CA LEU A 110 -22.78 17.23 21.38
C LEU A 110 -21.81 16.11 20.98
N VAL A 111 -22.32 15.05 20.37
CA VAL A 111 -21.51 13.89 20.02
C VAL A 111 -21.50 13.65 18.52
N SER A 112 -20.32 13.60 17.94
CA SER A 112 -20.11 13.19 16.53
C SER A 112 -19.37 11.87 16.47
N ALA A 113 -19.62 11.05 15.46
CA ALA A 113 -18.86 9.84 15.18
C ALA A 113 -18.35 9.82 13.74
N ILE A 114 -17.07 9.45 13.57
CA ILE A 114 -16.38 9.42 12.27
C ILE A 114 -15.58 8.14 12.10
N GLY A 115 -15.22 7.83 10.87
CA GLY A 115 -14.38 6.67 10.53
C GLY A 115 -15.15 5.34 10.58
N GLU A 116 -14.46 4.26 10.89
CA GLU A 116 -15.01 2.89 10.83
C GLU A 116 -16.09 2.61 11.89
N VAL A 117 -16.25 3.47 12.89
CA VAL A 117 -17.31 3.34 13.89
C VAL A 117 -18.62 4.03 13.47
N ALA A 118 -18.56 4.94 12.50
CA ALA A 118 -19.75 5.68 12.03
C ALA A 118 -20.58 4.84 11.07
N CYS A 119 -21.91 4.90 11.26
CA CYS A 119 -22.90 4.28 10.38
C CYS A 119 -23.76 5.39 9.75
N ILE A 120 -23.53 5.68 8.47
CA ILE A 120 -24.27 6.68 7.68
C ILE A 120 -25.19 5.92 6.71
N ASP A 121 -26.47 6.22 6.70
CA ASP A 121 -27.47 5.56 5.84
C ASP A 121 -27.44 4.03 5.91
N GLY A 122 -27.23 3.49 7.12
CA GLY A 122 -27.13 2.05 7.37
C GLY A 122 -25.83 1.40 6.91
N ARG A 123 -24.85 2.19 6.45
CA ARG A 123 -23.57 1.71 5.93
C ARG A 123 -22.40 2.08 6.85
N VAL A 124 -21.59 1.09 7.18
CA VAL A 124 -20.29 1.24 7.83
C VAL A 124 -19.21 1.19 6.76
N TRP A 125 -18.28 2.14 6.79
CA TRP A 125 -17.20 2.28 5.81
C TRP A 125 -15.92 1.64 6.35
N GLY A 126 -15.56 0.48 5.89
CA GLY A 126 -14.36 -0.25 6.32
C GLY A 126 -13.07 0.23 5.66
N LEU A 127 -12.91 1.53 5.43
CA LEU A 127 -11.77 2.15 4.76
C LEU A 127 -11.36 3.44 5.47
N VAL A 128 -10.08 3.80 5.34
CA VAL A 128 -9.51 4.99 6.01
C VAL A 128 -9.96 6.31 5.33
N ALA A 129 -10.00 6.36 3.99
CA ALA A 129 -10.33 7.58 3.26
C ALA A 129 -11.70 8.19 3.59
N PRO A 130 -12.80 7.41 3.73
CA PRO A 130 -14.07 7.93 4.23
C PRO A 130 -13.96 8.62 5.60
N GLY A 131 -13.13 8.06 6.50
CA GLY A 131 -12.91 8.65 7.82
C GLY A 131 -12.26 10.03 7.78
N TYR A 132 -11.35 10.27 6.85
CA TYR A 132 -10.78 11.61 6.64
C TYR A 132 -11.82 12.59 6.10
N ALA A 133 -12.63 12.19 5.12
CA ALA A 133 -13.70 13.04 4.60
C ALA A 133 -14.74 13.37 5.69
N MET A 134 -15.10 12.41 6.54
CA MET A 134 -15.96 12.64 7.69
C MET A 134 -15.33 13.62 8.69
N ALA A 135 -14.01 13.54 8.92
CA ALA A 135 -13.31 14.45 9.81
C ALA A 135 -13.35 15.90 9.27
N GLU A 136 -13.16 16.08 7.97
CA GLU A 136 -13.29 17.40 7.32
C GLU A 136 -14.70 17.98 7.50
N VAL A 137 -15.76 17.16 7.34
CA VAL A 137 -17.14 17.54 7.58
C VAL A 137 -17.36 17.98 9.03
N VAL A 138 -16.87 17.22 10.00
CA VAL A 138 -17.01 17.58 11.42
C VAL A 138 -16.27 18.86 11.75
N VAL A 139 -15.05 19.05 11.22
CA VAL A 139 -14.28 20.29 11.44
C VAL A 139 -15.01 21.49 10.85
N ASP A 140 -15.52 21.40 9.62
CA ASP A 140 -16.31 22.47 8.99
C ASP A 140 -17.52 22.86 9.85
N ARG A 141 -18.25 21.85 10.33
CA ARG A 141 -19.43 22.09 11.18
C ARG A 141 -19.11 22.65 12.57
N LEU A 142 -17.98 22.29 13.14
CA LEU A 142 -17.51 22.91 14.40
C LEU A 142 -17.10 24.38 14.20
N LEU A 143 -16.88 24.82 12.97
CA LEU A 143 -16.61 26.19 12.58
C LEU A 143 -17.82 26.88 11.95
N ASP A 144 -19.03 26.43 12.31
CA ASP A 144 -20.34 26.94 11.82
C ASP A 144 -20.58 26.79 10.32
N GLY A 145 -19.88 25.85 9.65
CA GLY A 145 -20.11 25.48 8.27
C GLY A 145 -21.29 24.50 8.10
N GLU A 146 -21.64 24.20 6.86
CA GLU A 146 -22.78 23.33 6.49
C GLU A 146 -22.34 22.07 5.70
N ALA A 147 -21.07 21.70 5.72
CA ALA A 147 -20.56 20.54 5.00
C ALA A 147 -21.31 19.26 5.34
N THR A 148 -21.48 18.41 4.35
CA THR A 148 -22.08 17.09 4.50
C THR A 148 -21.17 16.04 3.86
N PHE A 149 -21.20 14.83 4.41
CA PHE A 149 -20.47 13.70 3.84
C PHE A 149 -21.20 13.17 2.59
N PRO A 150 -20.61 13.30 1.40
CA PRO A 150 -21.27 12.95 0.15
C PRO A 150 -21.19 11.43 -0.15
N GLY A 151 -20.73 10.63 0.79
CA GLY A 151 -20.26 9.26 0.55
C GLY A 151 -18.78 9.23 0.22
N ALA A 152 -18.25 8.04 0.00
CA ALA A 152 -16.86 7.86 -0.35
C ALA A 152 -16.70 6.84 -1.47
N ASP A 153 -15.63 6.99 -2.24
CA ASP A 153 -15.21 6.02 -3.22
C ASP A 153 -14.75 4.73 -2.53
N SER A 154 -15.46 3.65 -2.80
CA SER A 154 -15.14 2.30 -2.31
C SER A 154 -14.25 1.51 -3.27
N SER A 155 -13.68 2.18 -4.27
CA SER A 155 -12.76 1.56 -5.23
C SER A 155 -11.59 0.89 -4.53
N THR A 156 -11.29 -0.32 -4.96
CA THR A 156 -10.26 -1.16 -4.37
C THR A 156 -9.31 -1.64 -5.45
N LYS A 157 -8.01 -1.58 -5.19
CA LYS A 157 -6.99 -2.26 -5.97
C LYS A 157 -6.11 -3.06 -5.05
N LEU A 158 -6.11 -4.37 -5.22
CA LEU A 158 -5.32 -5.32 -4.45
C LEU A 158 -4.36 -6.05 -5.37
N LYS A 159 -3.16 -6.29 -4.86
CA LYS A 159 -2.19 -7.20 -5.47
C LYS A 159 -2.00 -8.37 -4.51
N LEU A 160 -2.58 -9.51 -4.86
CA LEU A 160 -2.59 -10.69 -4.03
C LEU A 160 -1.69 -11.77 -4.63
N LEU A 161 -0.52 -12.00 -4.04
CA LEU A 161 0.44 -13.03 -4.50
C LEU A 161 0.78 -12.96 -6.00
N GLY A 162 0.82 -11.77 -6.57
CA GLY A 162 1.04 -11.55 -8.00
C GLY A 162 -0.24 -11.51 -8.85
N VAL A 163 -1.40 -11.75 -8.26
CA VAL A 163 -2.69 -11.59 -8.91
C VAL A 163 -3.23 -10.19 -8.63
N ASP A 164 -3.44 -9.41 -9.68
CA ASP A 164 -4.05 -8.10 -9.60
C ASP A 164 -5.58 -8.20 -9.59
N VAL A 165 -6.22 -7.50 -8.66
CA VAL A 165 -7.68 -7.37 -8.59
C VAL A 165 -8.03 -5.90 -8.38
N ALA A 166 -8.93 -5.36 -9.18
CA ALA A 166 -9.46 -4.02 -8.98
C ALA A 166 -10.98 -3.98 -9.20
N SER A 167 -11.64 -3.15 -8.43
CA SER A 167 -13.06 -2.87 -8.51
C SER A 167 -13.29 -1.39 -8.21
N PHE A 168 -14.13 -0.72 -8.98
CA PHE A 168 -14.36 0.71 -8.86
C PHE A 168 -15.76 1.11 -9.35
N GLY A 169 -16.31 2.14 -8.76
CA GLY A 169 -17.63 2.67 -9.07
C GLY A 169 -18.74 1.64 -8.93
N ASP A 170 -19.76 1.71 -9.81
CA ASP A 170 -20.84 0.74 -9.90
C ASP A 170 -20.40 -0.55 -10.60
N ALA A 171 -19.51 -1.30 -9.94
CA ALA A 171 -18.90 -2.52 -10.48
C ALA A 171 -19.93 -3.66 -10.73
N PHE A 172 -21.10 -3.59 -10.10
CA PHE A 172 -22.14 -4.62 -10.16
C PHE A 172 -23.33 -4.24 -11.05
N ALA A 173 -23.23 -3.14 -11.79
CA ALA A 173 -24.26 -2.68 -12.71
C ALA A 173 -25.63 -2.49 -12.05
N THR A 174 -25.64 -1.82 -10.90
CA THR A 174 -26.87 -1.55 -10.12
C THR A 174 -27.63 -0.32 -10.63
N THR A 175 -26.97 0.54 -11.40
CA THR A 175 -27.56 1.73 -12.01
C THR A 175 -28.60 1.32 -13.07
N PRO A 176 -29.85 1.77 -12.96
CA PRO A 176 -30.89 1.41 -13.94
C PRO A 176 -30.52 1.79 -15.38
N GLY A 177 -30.64 0.84 -16.30
CA GLY A 177 -30.39 1.06 -17.72
C GLY A 177 -28.90 1.01 -18.13
N CYS A 178 -27.98 0.85 -17.20
CA CYS A 178 -26.57 0.73 -17.54
C CYS A 178 -26.27 -0.48 -18.43
N LEU A 179 -25.19 -0.39 -19.18
CA LEU A 179 -24.69 -1.44 -20.07
C LEU A 179 -23.37 -1.99 -19.54
N GLU A 180 -23.11 -3.25 -19.84
CA GLU A 180 -21.85 -3.92 -19.46
C GLU A 180 -21.06 -4.32 -20.69
N VAL A 181 -19.74 -4.08 -20.65
CA VAL A 181 -18.78 -4.58 -21.64
C VAL A 181 -17.79 -5.45 -20.88
N ALA A 182 -17.68 -6.72 -21.27
CA ALA A 182 -16.78 -7.67 -20.61
C ALA A 182 -15.84 -8.36 -21.61
N TYR A 183 -14.60 -8.56 -21.16
CA TYR A 183 -13.60 -9.38 -21.84
C TYR A 183 -13.12 -10.45 -20.86
N ALA A 184 -13.14 -11.71 -21.28
CA ALA A 184 -12.68 -12.83 -20.48
C ALA A 184 -11.71 -13.70 -21.30
N ASP A 185 -10.51 -13.86 -20.79
CA ASP A 185 -9.47 -14.72 -21.35
C ASP A 185 -8.96 -15.67 -20.25
N ALA A 186 -9.53 -16.87 -20.25
CA ALA A 186 -9.17 -17.87 -19.26
C ALA A 186 -7.76 -18.47 -19.49
N VAL A 187 -7.20 -18.35 -20.69
CA VAL A 187 -5.87 -18.86 -21.04
C VAL A 187 -4.80 -17.94 -20.44
N ASN A 188 -4.96 -16.63 -20.62
CA ASN A 188 -4.04 -15.63 -20.09
C ASN A 188 -4.41 -15.16 -18.67
N GLY A 189 -5.48 -15.68 -18.09
CA GLY A 189 -5.86 -15.39 -16.72
C GLY A 189 -6.47 -14.01 -16.51
N VAL A 190 -7.16 -13.45 -17.51
CA VAL A 190 -7.67 -12.08 -17.50
C VAL A 190 -9.20 -12.05 -17.54
N TYR A 191 -9.77 -11.21 -16.66
CA TYR A 191 -11.18 -10.80 -16.72
C TYR A 191 -11.25 -9.29 -16.54
N LYS A 192 -11.91 -8.60 -17.46
CA LYS A 192 -12.14 -7.16 -17.43
C LYS A 192 -13.60 -6.88 -17.73
N LYS A 193 -14.23 -6.06 -16.90
CA LYS A 193 -15.60 -5.58 -17.13
C LYS A 193 -15.66 -4.09 -16.86
N LEU A 194 -16.34 -3.36 -17.74
CA LEU A 194 -16.75 -1.97 -17.55
C LEU A 194 -18.27 -1.88 -17.50
N VAL A 195 -18.75 -0.99 -16.67
CA VAL A 195 -20.15 -0.60 -16.60
C VAL A 195 -20.25 0.82 -17.11
N VAL A 196 -21.12 1.07 -18.07
CA VAL A 196 -21.30 2.37 -18.70
C VAL A 196 -22.77 2.76 -18.68
N SER A 197 -23.07 4.04 -18.91
CA SER A 197 -24.44 4.56 -19.05
C SER A 197 -25.21 3.89 -20.19
N ASP A 198 -26.51 4.11 -20.25
CA ASP A 198 -27.42 3.57 -21.28
C ASP A 198 -27.06 4.00 -22.72
N ASP A 199 -26.42 5.15 -22.86
CA ASP A 199 -25.88 5.64 -24.15
C ASP A 199 -24.43 5.18 -24.42
N ALA A 200 -23.86 4.33 -23.58
CA ALA A 200 -22.50 3.80 -23.63
C ALA A 200 -21.38 4.85 -23.57
N ARG A 201 -21.66 6.07 -23.11
CA ARG A 201 -20.69 7.17 -23.10
C ARG A 201 -20.03 7.43 -21.78
N THR A 202 -20.77 7.31 -20.66
CA THR A 202 -20.26 7.64 -19.33
C THR A 202 -19.78 6.38 -18.61
N LEU A 203 -18.57 6.41 -18.05
CA LEU A 203 -18.05 5.31 -17.23
C LEU A 203 -18.67 5.33 -15.84
N LEU A 204 -19.37 4.25 -15.47
CA LEU A 204 -20.02 4.11 -14.17
C LEU A 204 -19.23 3.24 -13.21
N GLY A 205 -18.50 2.24 -13.71
CA GLY A 205 -17.76 1.32 -12.86
C GLY A 205 -17.00 0.26 -13.63
N GLY A 206 -16.37 -0.65 -12.89
CA GLY A 206 -15.70 -1.79 -13.53
C GLY A 206 -15.01 -2.75 -12.57
N ILE A 207 -14.65 -3.90 -13.11
CA ILE A 207 -13.93 -4.99 -12.43
C ILE A 207 -12.76 -5.40 -13.33
N LEU A 208 -11.58 -5.55 -12.75
CA LEU A 208 -10.38 -6.03 -13.43
C LEU A 208 -9.75 -7.14 -12.58
N VAL A 209 -9.53 -8.31 -13.15
CA VAL A 209 -8.88 -9.45 -12.49
C VAL A 209 -7.78 -10.01 -13.39
N GLY A 210 -6.62 -10.30 -12.82
CA GLY A 210 -5.42 -10.78 -13.51
C GLY A 210 -4.59 -9.66 -14.11
N ASP A 211 -5.19 -8.76 -14.86
CA ASP A 211 -4.56 -7.53 -15.34
C ASP A 211 -5.40 -6.31 -14.91
N ALA A 212 -4.89 -5.57 -13.94
CA ALA A 212 -5.48 -4.32 -13.46
C ALA A 212 -4.62 -3.09 -13.81
N SER A 213 -3.82 -3.14 -14.86
CA SER A 213 -2.97 -2.03 -15.31
C SER A 213 -3.78 -0.79 -15.66
N ALA A 214 -4.93 -0.96 -16.31
CA ALA A 214 -5.84 0.12 -16.70
C ALA A 214 -6.57 0.80 -15.53
N TYR A 215 -6.57 0.24 -14.31
CA TYR A 215 -7.27 0.80 -13.15
C TYR A 215 -6.89 2.26 -12.88
N ALA A 216 -5.60 2.58 -12.95
CA ALA A 216 -5.11 3.93 -12.65
C ALA A 216 -5.64 5.00 -13.61
N SER A 217 -5.94 4.62 -14.87
CA SER A 217 -6.51 5.52 -15.87
C SER A 217 -8.04 5.51 -15.88
N LEU A 218 -8.67 4.36 -15.59
CA LEU A 218 -10.13 4.21 -15.63
C LEU A 218 -10.81 4.80 -14.40
N ARG A 219 -10.27 4.59 -13.20
CA ARG A 219 -10.90 5.06 -11.97
C ARG A 219 -11.12 6.59 -11.95
N PRO A 220 -10.16 7.46 -12.35
CA PRO A 220 -10.37 8.89 -12.44
C PRO A 220 -11.42 9.31 -13.48
N MET A 221 -11.79 8.42 -14.39
CA MET A 221 -12.82 8.64 -15.41
C MET A 221 -14.24 8.31 -14.92
N LEU A 222 -14.42 7.88 -13.67
CA LEU A 222 -15.74 7.62 -13.11
C LEU A 222 -16.64 8.86 -13.20
N GLY A 223 -17.83 8.68 -13.78
CA GLY A 223 -18.78 9.75 -14.02
C GLY A 223 -18.42 10.68 -15.18
N GLN A 224 -17.33 10.40 -15.91
CA GLN A 224 -16.89 11.19 -17.05
C GLN A 224 -17.26 10.50 -18.37
N GLU A 225 -17.40 11.30 -19.44
CA GLU A 225 -17.61 10.79 -20.78
C GLU A 225 -16.33 10.16 -21.33
N LEU A 226 -16.47 8.97 -21.90
CA LEU A 226 -15.36 8.25 -22.54
C LEU A 226 -15.13 8.80 -23.95
N ALA A 227 -13.89 9.11 -24.30
CA ALA A 227 -13.48 9.60 -25.60
C ALA A 227 -13.40 8.49 -26.68
N CYS A 228 -13.56 7.22 -26.29
CA CYS A 228 -13.45 6.06 -27.17
C CYS A 228 -14.49 4.99 -26.85
N ASP A 229 -14.63 4.02 -27.73
CA ASP A 229 -15.48 2.85 -27.51
C ASP A 229 -15.05 2.10 -26.23
N PRO A 230 -15.97 1.88 -25.26
CA PRO A 230 -15.68 1.12 -24.05
C PRO A 230 -15.06 -0.26 -24.30
N ALA A 231 -15.40 -0.91 -25.43
CA ALA A 231 -14.83 -2.20 -25.80
C ALA A 231 -13.32 -2.14 -26.05
N ALA A 232 -12.82 -1.02 -26.56
CA ALA A 232 -11.38 -0.82 -26.77
C ALA A 232 -10.58 -0.75 -25.45
N LEU A 233 -11.23 -0.37 -24.35
CA LEU A 233 -10.59 -0.25 -23.03
C LEU A 233 -10.44 -1.59 -22.30
N VAL A 234 -11.22 -2.60 -22.69
CA VAL A 234 -11.12 -3.97 -22.13
C VAL A 234 -10.39 -4.93 -23.05
N ALA A 235 -10.19 -4.58 -24.31
CA ALA A 235 -9.50 -5.41 -25.29
C ALA A 235 -8.08 -5.77 -24.84
N PRO A 236 -7.54 -6.93 -25.29
CA PRO A 236 -6.16 -7.29 -25.01
C PRO A 236 -5.19 -6.30 -25.66
N GLU A 237 -4.04 -6.05 -25.01
CA GLU A 237 -2.97 -5.18 -25.51
C GLU A 237 -2.47 -5.73 -26.85
N GLY A 238 -2.81 -5.07 -27.93
CA GLY A 238 -2.48 -5.42 -29.32
C GLY A 238 -3.03 -4.40 -30.31
N GLY A 239 -4.03 -3.61 -29.87
CA GLY A 239 -4.39 -2.34 -30.47
C GLY A 239 -3.71 -1.20 -29.71
N GLU A 240 -3.44 -0.07 -30.35
CA GLU A 240 -2.96 1.13 -29.66
C GLU A 240 -3.84 1.36 -28.43
N ALA A 241 -3.25 1.14 -27.23
CA ALA A 241 -3.95 1.40 -25.99
C ALA A 241 -4.40 2.86 -26.05
N ALA A 242 -5.71 3.07 -26.11
CA ALA A 242 -6.26 4.41 -26.17
C ALA A 242 -5.70 5.20 -24.99
N GLN A 243 -4.82 6.17 -25.24
CA GLN A 243 -4.29 7.03 -24.22
C GLN A 243 -5.45 7.91 -23.78
N LEU A 244 -6.11 7.51 -22.70
CA LEU A 244 -7.14 8.33 -22.06
C LEU A 244 -6.47 9.62 -21.58
N GLU A 245 -6.75 10.72 -22.27
CA GLU A 245 -6.44 12.04 -21.75
C GLU A 245 -7.40 12.32 -20.60
N LEU A 246 -6.85 12.38 -19.40
CA LEU A 246 -7.64 12.68 -18.21
C LEU A 246 -8.06 14.15 -18.24
N PRO A 247 -9.37 14.47 -18.04
CA PRO A 247 -9.81 15.84 -17.83
C PRO A 247 -9.14 16.43 -16.58
N ASP A 248 -9.04 17.77 -16.53
CA ASP A 248 -8.40 18.45 -15.42
C ASP A 248 -9.07 18.23 -14.07
N GLU A 249 -10.38 17.99 -14.08
CA GLU A 249 -11.19 17.72 -12.90
C GLU A 249 -11.04 16.28 -12.40
N ALA A 250 -10.49 15.37 -13.21
CA ALA A 250 -10.36 13.96 -12.86
C ALA A 250 -9.49 13.78 -11.61
N THR A 251 -10.03 13.21 -10.54
CA THR A 251 -9.32 12.99 -9.27
C THR A 251 -8.29 11.87 -9.41
N VAL A 252 -7.01 12.20 -9.39
CA VAL A 252 -5.90 11.24 -9.48
C VAL A 252 -5.44 10.73 -8.12
N CYS A 253 -5.56 11.54 -7.07
CA CYS A 253 -5.22 11.17 -5.70
C CYS A 253 -6.40 11.42 -4.75
N SER A 254 -7.13 10.36 -4.38
CA SER A 254 -8.30 10.49 -3.50
C SER A 254 -7.93 10.77 -2.05
N CYS A 255 -6.78 10.25 -1.57
CA CYS A 255 -6.37 10.48 -0.17
C CYS A 255 -6.08 11.95 0.13
N ASN A 256 -5.68 12.72 -0.88
CA ASN A 256 -5.34 14.15 -0.74
C ASN A 256 -6.16 15.03 -1.71
N ASN A 257 -7.23 14.48 -2.29
CA ASN A 257 -8.15 15.15 -3.19
C ASN A 257 -7.45 15.96 -4.31
N VAL A 258 -6.44 15.36 -4.98
CA VAL A 258 -5.66 16.01 -6.03
C VAL A 258 -6.17 15.61 -7.40
N SER A 259 -6.47 16.59 -8.25
CA SER A 259 -6.91 16.38 -9.64
C SER A 259 -5.74 16.32 -10.64
N ALA A 260 -6.01 15.82 -11.85
CA ALA A 260 -5.03 15.80 -12.95
C ALA A 260 -4.56 17.23 -13.31
N GLY A 261 -5.49 18.18 -13.32
CA GLY A 261 -5.18 19.59 -13.58
C GLY A 261 -4.28 20.22 -12.51
N GLN A 262 -4.41 19.83 -11.25
CA GLN A 262 -3.49 20.30 -10.20
C GLN A 262 -2.08 19.76 -10.42
N VAL A 263 -1.94 18.50 -10.83
CA VAL A 263 -0.62 17.91 -11.17
C VAL A 263 0.01 18.64 -12.37
N ARG A 264 -0.78 18.94 -13.42
CA ARG A 264 -0.31 19.69 -14.59
C ARG A 264 0.12 21.11 -14.20
N ARG A 265 -0.70 21.82 -13.44
CA ARG A 265 -0.37 23.19 -12.97
C ARG A 265 0.89 23.22 -12.11
N ALA A 266 1.12 22.21 -11.27
CA ALA A 266 2.35 22.12 -10.48
C ALA A 266 3.61 22.12 -11.38
N VAL A 267 3.55 21.45 -12.53
CA VAL A 267 4.65 21.45 -13.51
C VAL A 267 4.72 22.79 -14.25
N ASP A 268 3.59 23.28 -14.81
CA ASP A 268 3.57 24.42 -15.74
C ASP A 268 3.73 25.77 -15.06
N GLN A 269 3.18 25.92 -13.85
CA GLN A 269 3.09 27.23 -13.17
C GLN A 269 3.93 27.31 -11.90
N GLU A 270 4.11 26.18 -11.20
CA GLU A 270 4.86 26.13 -9.94
C GLU A 270 6.31 25.68 -10.14
N GLY A 271 6.69 25.34 -11.38
CA GLY A 271 8.06 24.99 -11.76
C GLY A 271 8.52 23.63 -11.22
N CYS A 272 7.60 22.70 -10.91
CA CYS A 272 7.96 21.36 -10.49
C CYS A 272 8.63 20.59 -11.64
N CYS A 273 9.89 20.19 -11.47
CA CYS A 273 10.69 19.51 -12.48
C CYS A 273 10.82 17.99 -12.22
N SER A 274 10.25 17.49 -11.15
CA SER A 274 10.33 16.08 -10.76
C SER A 274 9.06 15.60 -10.08
N LEU A 275 8.87 14.27 -10.02
CA LEU A 275 7.79 13.68 -9.22
C LEU A 275 7.89 14.07 -7.74
N ALA A 276 9.09 14.25 -7.21
CA ALA A 276 9.31 14.65 -5.83
C ALA A 276 8.77 16.08 -5.58
N ASP A 277 9.02 17.00 -6.50
CA ASP A 277 8.51 18.38 -6.43
C ASP A 277 6.98 18.39 -6.49
N VAL A 278 6.40 17.68 -7.46
CA VAL A 278 4.94 17.55 -7.60
C VAL A 278 4.29 16.98 -6.33
N LYS A 279 4.92 15.98 -5.69
CA LYS A 279 4.47 15.47 -4.38
C LYS A 279 4.57 16.54 -3.29
N GLY A 280 5.61 17.33 -3.30
CA GLY A 280 5.81 18.44 -2.36
C GLY A 280 4.71 19.49 -2.47
N CYS A 281 4.41 19.92 -3.69
CA CYS A 281 3.43 20.97 -3.99
C CYS A 281 1.98 20.47 -3.80
N THR A 282 1.64 19.32 -4.38
CA THR A 282 0.24 18.84 -4.44
C THR A 282 -0.14 17.88 -3.33
N LYS A 283 0.82 17.30 -2.60
CA LYS A 283 0.64 16.17 -1.67
C LYS A 283 0.17 14.87 -2.33
N ALA A 284 0.07 14.79 -3.65
CA ALA A 284 -0.29 13.57 -4.35
C ALA A 284 0.69 12.43 -4.02
N GLY A 285 0.16 11.25 -3.67
CA GLY A 285 0.95 10.05 -3.38
C GLY A 285 1.71 10.07 -2.04
N THR A 286 1.47 11.03 -1.16
CA THR A 286 2.13 11.09 0.16
C THR A 286 1.46 10.23 1.23
N SER A 287 0.23 9.76 0.99
CA SER A 287 -0.51 8.90 1.91
C SER A 287 -0.36 7.42 1.50
N CYS A 288 -1.31 6.84 0.75
CA CYS A 288 -1.28 5.41 0.39
C CYS A 288 -0.33 5.08 -0.79
N GLY A 289 0.09 6.07 -1.58
CA GLY A 289 1.00 5.90 -2.71
C GLY A 289 0.42 5.24 -3.98
N SER A 290 -0.82 4.76 -3.97
CA SER A 290 -1.42 4.02 -5.10
C SER A 290 -1.58 4.86 -6.38
N CYS A 291 -1.67 6.19 -6.27
CA CYS A 291 -1.74 7.11 -7.40
C CYS A 291 -0.37 7.43 -8.04
N LEU A 292 0.74 7.07 -7.40
CA LEU A 292 2.08 7.46 -7.87
C LEU A 292 2.39 7.11 -9.33
N PRO A 293 2.03 5.91 -9.85
CA PRO A 293 2.27 5.59 -11.25
C PRO A 293 1.56 6.54 -12.22
N LEU A 294 0.33 6.94 -11.89
CA LEU A 294 -0.47 7.87 -12.69
C LEU A 294 0.07 9.30 -12.58
N VAL A 295 0.35 9.78 -11.37
CA VAL A 295 0.93 11.10 -11.12
C VAL A 295 2.27 11.23 -11.84
N LYS A 296 3.11 10.19 -11.78
CA LYS A 296 4.39 10.14 -12.51
C LYS A 296 4.18 10.28 -14.02
N LYS A 297 3.23 9.51 -14.59
CA LYS A 297 2.93 9.56 -16.03
C LYS A 297 2.46 10.95 -16.46
N ILE A 298 1.54 11.59 -15.71
CA ILE A 298 1.08 12.94 -16.00
C ILE A 298 2.25 13.94 -15.92
N THR A 299 3.08 13.83 -14.89
CA THR A 299 4.27 14.70 -14.71
C THR A 299 5.24 14.55 -15.89
N GLU A 300 5.55 13.31 -16.29
CA GLU A 300 6.46 13.03 -17.41
C GLU A 300 5.94 13.58 -18.74
N VAL A 301 4.65 13.40 -19.03
CA VAL A 301 4.01 13.93 -20.25
C VAL A 301 4.06 15.45 -20.25
N GLN A 302 3.77 16.10 -19.13
CA GLN A 302 3.77 17.55 -19.01
C GLN A 302 5.18 18.14 -19.11
N LEU A 303 6.18 17.52 -18.47
CA LEU A 303 7.59 17.92 -18.59
C LEU A 303 8.10 17.78 -20.03
N ALA A 304 7.74 16.68 -20.72
CA ALA A 304 8.09 16.48 -22.12
C ALA A 304 7.46 17.55 -23.01
N ALA A 305 6.19 17.92 -22.78
CA ALA A 305 5.50 18.99 -23.49
C ALA A 305 6.15 20.37 -23.23
N ALA A 306 6.68 20.59 -22.02
CA ALA A 306 7.45 21.79 -21.67
C ALA A 306 8.90 21.77 -22.18
N GLY A 307 9.33 20.73 -22.92
CA GLY A 307 10.68 20.59 -23.46
C GLY A 307 11.75 20.26 -22.40
N VAL A 308 11.33 19.79 -21.21
CA VAL A 308 12.23 19.35 -20.15
C VAL A 308 12.58 17.87 -20.36
N GLU A 309 13.87 17.57 -20.46
CA GLU A 309 14.32 16.19 -20.59
C GLU A 309 14.16 15.46 -19.25
N VAL A 310 13.27 14.45 -19.23
CA VAL A 310 13.02 13.65 -18.03
C VAL A 310 14.16 12.64 -17.86
N THR A 311 14.97 12.81 -16.82
CA THR A 311 16.02 11.85 -16.51
C THR A 311 15.43 10.49 -16.09
N LYS A 312 15.92 9.42 -16.72
CA LYS A 312 15.61 8.03 -16.35
C LYS A 312 16.58 7.46 -15.33
N ALA A 313 17.47 8.30 -14.81
CA ALA A 313 18.45 7.92 -13.81
C ALA A 313 17.79 7.23 -12.60
N LEU A 314 18.41 6.17 -12.13
CA LEU A 314 17.95 5.44 -10.94
C LEU A 314 18.00 6.35 -9.70
N CYS A 315 19.10 7.07 -9.56
CA CYS A 315 19.36 8.08 -8.52
C CYS A 315 20.58 8.92 -8.91
N GLU A 316 21.01 9.83 -8.06
CA GLU A 316 22.22 10.64 -8.27
C GLU A 316 23.52 9.81 -8.44
N HIS A 317 23.54 8.58 -7.92
CA HIS A 317 24.70 7.68 -8.01
C HIS A 317 24.75 6.88 -9.31
N PHE A 318 23.61 6.68 -9.97
CA PHE A 318 23.53 5.92 -11.23
C PHE A 318 22.72 6.69 -12.27
N PRO A 319 23.36 7.15 -13.35
CA PRO A 319 22.69 7.93 -14.40
C PRO A 319 21.78 7.10 -15.30
N MET A 320 21.79 5.78 -15.17
CA MET A 320 20.99 4.85 -15.93
C MET A 320 19.78 4.35 -15.13
N SER A 321 18.74 3.92 -15.82
CA SER A 321 17.56 3.27 -15.23
C SER A 321 17.92 1.90 -14.63
N ARG A 322 17.03 1.34 -13.79
CA ARG A 322 17.19 -0.03 -13.26
C ARG A 322 17.34 -1.08 -14.37
N ALA A 323 16.59 -0.95 -15.47
CA ALA A 323 16.65 -1.91 -16.58
C ALA A 323 17.99 -1.85 -17.33
N GLU A 324 18.49 -0.65 -17.56
CA GLU A 324 19.81 -0.44 -18.20
C GLU A 324 20.94 -0.93 -17.28
N LEU A 325 20.86 -0.65 -15.98
CA LEU A 325 21.82 -1.15 -15.00
C LEU A 325 21.80 -2.68 -14.91
N PHE A 326 20.60 -3.30 -14.93
CA PHE A 326 20.47 -4.76 -14.96
C PHE A 326 21.17 -5.36 -16.19
N GLY A 327 20.93 -4.81 -17.39
CA GLY A 327 21.59 -5.25 -18.62
C GLY A 327 23.11 -5.05 -18.56
N ALA A 328 23.58 -3.92 -18.05
CA ALA A 328 25.00 -3.62 -17.89
C ALA A 328 25.69 -4.61 -16.94
N VAL A 329 25.08 -4.91 -15.79
CA VAL A 329 25.60 -5.88 -14.82
C VAL A 329 25.59 -7.30 -15.41
N GLN A 330 24.52 -7.68 -16.10
CA GLN A 330 24.43 -8.98 -16.77
C GLN A 330 25.54 -9.19 -17.80
N VAL A 331 25.80 -8.20 -18.65
CA VAL A 331 26.83 -8.26 -19.71
C VAL A 331 28.23 -8.25 -19.12
N THR A 332 28.46 -7.45 -18.05
CA THR A 332 29.80 -7.30 -17.47
C THR A 332 30.15 -8.38 -16.45
N GLY A 333 29.16 -9.15 -15.97
CA GLY A 333 29.35 -10.19 -14.96
C GLY A 333 29.82 -9.69 -13.60
N LEU A 334 29.60 -8.41 -13.29
CA LEU A 334 29.99 -7.83 -11.99
C LEU A 334 29.12 -8.43 -10.87
N THR A 335 29.75 -8.77 -9.76
CA THR A 335 29.10 -9.50 -8.65
C THR A 335 29.11 -8.74 -7.32
N THR A 336 29.73 -7.54 -7.26
CA THR A 336 29.81 -6.74 -6.03
C THR A 336 29.30 -5.33 -6.28
N PHE A 337 28.72 -4.71 -5.25
CA PHE A 337 28.23 -3.34 -5.31
C PHE A 337 29.36 -2.36 -5.63
N SER A 338 30.51 -2.51 -4.95
CA SER A 338 31.67 -1.65 -5.14
C SER A 338 32.17 -1.65 -6.59
N ALA A 339 32.27 -2.82 -7.23
CA ALA A 339 32.68 -2.93 -8.63
C ALA A 339 31.65 -2.35 -9.60
N ILE A 340 30.35 -2.45 -9.27
CA ILE A 340 29.26 -1.87 -10.07
C ILE A 340 29.29 -0.35 -9.97
N VAL A 341 29.47 0.22 -8.78
CA VAL A 341 29.58 1.67 -8.58
C VAL A 341 30.83 2.21 -9.27
N GLU A 342 31.97 1.56 -9.11
CA GLU A 342 33.22 1.99 -9.75
C GLU A 342 33.09 2.07 -11.28
N ARG A 343 32.35 1.14 -11.90
CA ARG A 343 32.25 1.07 -13.35
C ARG A 343 31.09 1.86 -13.94
N HIS A 344 29.96 1.94 -13.25
CA HIS A 344 28.69 2.42 -13.79
C HIS A 344 28.06 3.55 -12.98
N GLY A 345 28.62 3.88 -11.82
CA GLY A 345 28.06 4.84 -10.90
C GLY A 345 29.07 5.82 -10.33
N THR A 346 28.67 6.50 -9.27
CA THR A 346 29.47 7.47 -8.52
C THR A 346 29.12 7.41 -7.02
N GLY A 347 30.03 7.89 -6.16
CA GLY A 347 29.79 8.00 -4.72
C GLY A 347 29.73 6.66 -3.98
N HIS A 348 28.91 6.59 -2.92
CA HIS A 348 28.84 5.44 -2.00
C HIS A 348 27.48 4.72 -1.98
N GLY A 349 26.57 5.17 -2.83
CA GLY A 349 25.20 4.62 -2.90
C GLY A 349 24.25 5.23 -1.85
N CYS A 350 22.96 5.01 -2.03
CA CYS A 350 21.85 5.50 -1.19
C CYS A 350 20.79 4.43 -0.97
N ASP A 351 19.72 4.80 -0.25
CA ASP A 351 18.54 4.00 0.03
C ASP A 351 17.75 3.54 -1.23
N VAL A 352 18.05 4.11 -2.39
CA VAL A 352 17.46 3.70 -3.68
C VAL A 352 18.34 2.68 -4.39
N CYS A 353 19.62 3.01 -4.63
CA CYS A 353 20.46 2.14 -5.46
C CYS A 353 21.02 0.92 -4.73
N LYS A 354 21.29 0.98 -3.43
CA LYS A 354 21.78 -0.18 -2.69
C LYS A 354 20.81 -1.37 -2.75
N PRO A 355 19.54 -1.26 -2.34
CA PRO A 355 18.58 -2.36 -2.45
C PRO A 355 18.26 -2.72 -3.91
N THR A 356 18.31 -1.75 -4.83
CA THR A 356 18.13 -2.04 -6.27
C THR A 356 19.26 -2.93 -6.81
N VAL A 357 20.52 -2.61 -6.51
CA VAL A 357 21.67 -3.42 -6.93
C VAL A 357 21.66 -4.77 -6.23
N ALA A 358 21.31 -4.84 -4.94
CA ALA A 358 21.13 -6.12 -4.24
C ALA A 358 20.09 -7.01 -4.95
N SER A 359 18.95 -6.44 -5.37
CA SER A 359 17.94 -7.16 -6.15
C SER A 359 18.45 -7.62 -7.52
N ILE A 360 19.25 -6.81 -8.20
CA ILE A 360 19.86 -7.17 -9.49
C ILE A 360 20.84 -8.34 -9.30
N LEU A 361 21.74 -8.24 -8.33
CA LEU A 361 22.73 -9.29 -8.03
C LEU A 361 22.07 -10.61 -7.62
N ALA A 362 21.05 -10.56 -6.77
CA ALA A 362 20.27 -11.73 -6.37
C ALA A 362 19.56 -12.39 -7.57
N SER A 363 19.06 -11.58 -8.52
CA SER A 363 18.38 -12.08 -9.72
C SER A 363 19.35 -12.72 -10.72
N LEU A 364 20.57 -12.22 -10.84
CA LEU A 364 21.55 -12.68 -11.81
C LEU A 364 22.46 -13.80 -11.29
N GLY A 365 22.81 -13.75 -10.01
CA GLY A 365 23.89 -14.58 -9.44
C GLY A 365 23.42 -15.79 -8.66
N ASN A 366 22.16 -15.92 -8.31
CA ASN A 366 21.64 -16.94 -7.38
C ASN A 366 22.45 -17.07 -6.06
N GLY A 367 23.24 -16.05 -5.71
CA GLY A 367 24.01 -15.97 -4.49
C GLY A 367 23.15 -15.70 -3.28
N HIS A 368 23.64 -16.06 -2.10
CA HIS A 368 22.96 -15.72 -0.87
C HIS A 368 22.99 -14.19 -0.67
N ILE A 369 21.84 -13.56 -0.51
CA ILE A 369 21.69 -12.09 -0.46
C ILE A 369 22.36 -11.44 0.75
N LEU A 370 22.77 -12.21 1.73
CA LEU A 370 23.48 -11.74 2.93
C LEU A 370 25.00 -11.99 2.88
N ASP A 371 25.52 -12.57 1.78
CA ASP A 371 26.94 -12.86 1.66
C ASP A 371 27.77 -11.63 1.29
N GLY A 372 28.92 -11.47 1.90
CA GLY A 372 29.87 -10.41 1.61
C GLY A 372 29.26 -9.00 1.67
N GLU A 373 29.48 -8.21 0.63
CA GLU A 373 28.93 -6.84 0.52
C GLU A 373 27.39 -6.79 0.39
N GLN A 374 26.76 -7.87 -0.05
CA GLN A 374 25.33 -7.88 -0.33
C GLN A 374 24.50 -7.72 0.94
N GLY A 375 24.98 -8.21 2.08
CA GLY A 375 24.31 -8.04 3.36
C GLY A 375 24.08 -6.57 3.74
N GLY A 376 25.08 -5.72 3.48
CA GLY A 376 25.01 -4.29 3.74
C GLY A 376 24.17 -3.48 2.73
N LEU A 377 23.73 -4.11 1.65
CA LEU A 377 22.92 -3.46 0.61
C LEU A 377 21.40 -3.55 0.86
N GLN A 378 20.98 -4.42 1.78
CA GLN A 378 19.57 -4.65 2.07
C GLN A 378 18.95 -3.41 2.71
N ASP A 379 17.79 -3.03 2.22
CA ASP A 379 16.92 -2.04 2.85
C ASP A 379 16.18 -2.67 4.05
N THR A 380 16.94 -3.10 5.05
CA THR A 380 16.41 -3.71 6.25
C THR A 380 17.23 -3.31 7.46
N ASN A 381 16.54 -2.94 8.52
CA ASN A 381 17.12 -2.59 9.80
C ASN A 381 17.61 -3.83 10.56
N ASP A 382 17.16 -5.03 10.16
CA ASP A 382 17.41 -6.27 10.88
C ASP A 382 18.87 -6.69 10.83
N HIS A 383 19.53 -6.46 9.69
CA HIS A 383 20.90 -6.90 9.49
C HIS A 383 21.91 -6.04 10.27
N MET A 384 21.76 -4.73 10.24
CA MET A 384 22.70 -3.77 10.86
C MET A 384 22.17 -3.16 12.16
N LEU A 385 20.95 -3.48 12.58
CA LEU A 385 20.23 -2.86 13.70
C LEU A 385 20.15 -1.32 13.58
N ALA A 386 20.08 -0.81 12.33
CA ALA A 386 20.15 0.60 12.02
C ALA A 386 19.41 0.90 10.71
N ASN A 387 18.83 2.11 10.61
CA ASN A 387 18.07 2.52 9.42
C ASN A 387 19.01 3.16 8.37
N LEU A 388 18.97 2.66 7.14
CA LEU A 388 19.68 3.26 6.02
C LEU A 388 19.10 4.65 5.69
N GLN A 389 19.97 5.65 5.55
CA GLN A 389 19.63 7.04 5.22
C GLN A 389 19.85 7.33 3.73
N LYS A 390 19.27 8.44 3.24
CA LYS A 390 19.37 8.84 1.82
C LYS A 390 20.80 9.07 1.35
N ASP A 391 21.66 9.55 2.24
CA ASP A 391 23.08 9.80 1.98
C ASP A 391 23.96 8.54 2.09
N GLY A 392 23.35 7.38 2.31
CA GLY A 392 24.06 6.10 2.47
C GLY A 392 24.64 5.86 3.86
N THR A 393 24.44 6.77 4.81
CA THR A 393 24.74 6.56 6.23
C THR A 393 23.60 5.81 6.92
N TYR A 394 23.74 5.60 8.22
CA TYR A 394 22.76 4.89 9.03
C TYR A 394 22.33 5.72 10.23
N SER A 395 21.08 5.55 10.66
CA SER A 395 20.63 6.02 11.97
C SER A 395 20.57 4.86 12.95
N VAL A 396 21.09 5.08 14.14
CA VAL A 396 21.06 4.13 15.26
C VAL A 396 20.06 4.61 16.30
N VAL A 397 19.13 3.74 16.69
CA VAL A 397 18.05 4.08 17.62
C VAL A 397 18.12 3.18 18.85
N PRO A 398 18.73 3.62 19.95
CA PRO A 398 18.67 2.91 21.21
C PRO A 398 17.25 2.83 21.74
N ARG A 399 16.85 1.68 22.28
CA ARG A 399 15.53 1.49 22.87
C ARG A 399 15.43 2.23 24.20
N ILE A 400 14.43 3.10 24.32
CA ILE A 400 14.11 3.85 25.53
C ILE A 400 12.64 3.57 25.89
N PRO A 401 12.35 2.49 26.68
CA PRO A 401 10.99 2.09 27.00
C PRO A 401 10.22 3.20 27.74
N GLY A 402 9.04 3.56 27.22
CA GLY A 402 8.21 4.60 27.83
C GLY A 402 8.81 6.01 27.84
N GLY A 403 9.95 6.22 27.15
CA GLY A 403 10.68 7.49 27.19
C GLY A 403 11.49 7.69 28.49
N GLU A 404 11.54 6.71 29.38
CA GLU A 404 12.30 6.77 30.63
C GLU A 404 13.77 6.41 30.39
N ILE A 405 14.67 7.32 30.73
CA ILE A 405 16.11 7.15 30.63
C ILE A 405 16.83 7.61 31.90
N THR A 406 17.83 6.83 32.30
CA THR A 406 18.67 7.23 33.43
C THR A 406 19.68 8.32 33.00
N PRO A 407 20.16 9.18 33.95
CA PRO A 407 21.23 10.12 33.64
C PRO A 407 22.47 9.46 33.02
N GLN A 408 22.86 8.27 33.49
CA GLN A 408 23.98 7.52 32.97
C GLN A 408 23.74 7.04 31.53
N GLY A 409 22.52 6.58 31.23
CA GLY A 409 22.13 6.20 29.87
C GLY A 409 22.19 7.40 28.92
N LEU A 410 21.69 8.57 29.35
CA LEU A 410 21.73 9.77 28.54
C LEU A 410 23.17 10.23 28.26
N ILE A 411 24.06 10.14 29.28
CA ILE A 411 25.49 10.42 29.12
C ILE A 411 26.12 9.43 28.13
N ALA A 412 25.82 8.14 28.23
CA ALA A 412 26.35 7.13 27.32
C ALA A 412 25.94 7.40 25.86
N ILE A 413 24.68 7.72 25.59
CA ILE A 413 24.20 8.09 24.25
C ILE A 413 24.93 9.34 23.75
N GLY A 414 25.01 10.40 24.57
CA GLY A 414 25.71 11.64 24.22
C GLY A 414 27.18 11.43 23.91
N GLN A 415 27.86 10.59 24.71
CA GLN A 415 29.28 10.27 24.49
C GLN A 415 29.49 9.45 23.21
N VAL A 416 28.61 8.49 22.92
CA VAL A 416 28.65 7.74 21.65
C VAL A 416 28.46 8.69 20.48
N ALA A 417 27.46 9.58 20.56
CA ALA A 417 27.23 10.55 19.51
C ALA A 417 28.44 11.46 19.23
N ALA A 418 29.06 11.95 20.29
CA ALA A 418 30.23 12.82 20.20
C ALA A 418 31.46 12.11 19.62
N ASP A 419 31.74 10.88 20.07
CA ASP A 419 32.94 10.13 19.67
C ASP A 419 32.88 9.61 18.23
N PHE A 420 31.66 9.42 17.69
CA PHE A 420 31.45 8.97 16.31
C PHE A 420 30.96 10.07 15.37
N ASP A 421 30.89 11.32 15.84
CA ASP A 421 30.43 12.51 15.10
C ASP A 421 29.00 12.31 14.53
N LEU A 422 28.07 11.85 15.37
CA LEU A 422 26.68 11.56 14.96
C LEU A 422 25.76 12.73 15.27
N TYR A 423 24.90 13.08 14.33
CA TYR A 423 23.81 14.03 14.57
C TYR A 423 22.72 13.40 15.46
N THR A 424 22.38 14.07 16.53
CA THR A 424 21.44 13.56 17.54
C THR A 424 20.12 14.30 17.45
N LYS A 425 19.01 13.56 17.43
CA LYS A 425 17.66 14.11 17.38
C LYS A 425 16.70 13.38 18.30
N ILE A 426 15.92 14.12 19.09
CA ILE A 426 14.74 13.59 19.75
C ILE A 426 13.58 13.64 18.76
N THR A 427 13.02 12.49 18.44
CA THR A 427 11.95 12.35 17.44
C THR A 427 10.57 12.53 18.07
N GLY A 428 9.54 12.74 17.24
CA GLY A 428 8.15 12.84 17.69
C GLY A 428 7.63 11.57 18.41
N GLY A 429 8.28 10.41 18.18
CA GLY A 429 8.03 9.17 18.93
C GLY A 429 8.78 9.07 20.26
N GLN A 430 9.33 10.17 20.77
CA GLN A 430 10.10 10.24 22.03
C GLN A 430 11.33 9.30 22.04
N ARG A 431 11.93 9.07 20.87
CA ARG A 431 13.17 8.31 20.74
C ARG A 431 14.34 9.25 20.48
N ILE A 432 15.52 8.83 20.86
CA ILE A 432 16.78 9.52 20.50
C ILE A 432 17.39 8.77 19.34
N ASP A 433 17.44 9.40 18.18
CA ASP A 433 18.02 8.85 16.97
C ASP A 433 19.41 9.46 16.76
N LEU A 434 20.39 8.63 16.44
CA LEU A 434 21.78 8.99 16.14
C LEU A 434 22.02 8.79 14.65
N PHE A 435 22.12 9.87 13.89
CA PHE A 435 22.24 9.89 12.42
C PHE A 435 23.69 10.06 11.98
N GLY A 436 24.02 9.56 10.78
CA GLY A 436 25.32 9.75 10.15
C GLY A 436 26.32 8.64 10.38
N ALA A 437 25.92 7.54 11.03
CA ALA A 437 26.80 6.41 11.26
C ALA A 437 27.19 5.73 9.94
N ARG A 438 28.48 5.47 9.76
CA ARG A 438 28.96 4.61 8.65
C ARG A 438 28.83 3.14 9.03
N VAL A 439 28.66 2.28 8.04
CA VAL A 439 28.48 0.84 8.23
C VAL A 439 29.61 0.19 9.05
N ASP A 440 30.85 0.66 8.85
CA ASP A 440 32.03 0.17 9.58
C ASP A 440 32.05 0.59 11.07
N GLN A 441 31.33 1.65 11.43
CA GLN A 441 31.22 2.15 12.80
C GLN A 441 30.11 1.43 13.60
N LEU A 442 29.10 0.87 12.95
CA LEU A 442 27.93 0.27 13.61
C LEU A 442 28.27 -0.78 14.67
N PRO A 443 29.21 -1.73 14.45
CA PRO A 443 29.57 -2.70 15.48
C PRO A 443 30.13 -2.05 16.75
N ALA A 444 30.97 -1.02 16.60
CA ALA A 444 31.57 -0.30 17.73
C ALA A 444 30.52 0.58 18.48
N ILE A 445 29.64 1.25 17.73
CA ILE A 445 28.53 2.02 18.28
C ILE A 445 27.63 1.11 19.11
N TRP A 446 27.16 -0.01 18.54
CA TRP A 446 26.29 -0.95 19.22
C TRP A 446 26.94 -1.62 20.41
N LYS A 447 28.23 -1.96 20.31
CA LYS A 447 28.96 -2.51 21.46
C LYS A 447 28.88 -1.56 22.67
N ARG A 448 29.12 -0.27 22.47
CA ARG A 448 29.08 0.73 23.55
C ARG A 448 27.67 0.94 24.11
N LEU A 449 26.65 0.96 23.25
CA LEU A 449 25.25 1.10 23.67
C LEU A 449 24.79 -0.14 24.45
N VAL A 450 25.13 -1.34 24.01
CA VAL A 450 24.82 -2.60 24.71
C VAL A 450 25.56 -2.70 26.03
N ASP A 451 26.84 -2.33 26.09
CA ASP A 451 27.64 -2.27 27.34
C ASP A 451 27.02 -1.27 28.36
N ALA A 452 26.32 -0.23 27.87
CA ALA A 452 25.55 0.72 28.68
C ALA A 452 24.13 0.26 29.00
N GLY A 453 23.73 -0.94 28.59
CA GLY A 453 22.42 -1.55 28.90
C GLY A 453 21.31 -1.24 27.90
N PHE A 454 21.63 -0.68 26.72
CA PHE A 454 20.63 -0.44 25.69
C PHE A 454 20.42 -1.65 24.77
N GLU A 455 19.19 -1.79 24.28
CA GLU A 455 18.80 -2.68 23.21
C GLU A 455 18.50 -1.87 21.93
N SER A 456 18.42 -2.55 20.77
CA SER A 456 17.97 -1.91 19.54
C SER A 456 16.52 -1.45 19.68
N GLY A 457 16.24 -0.26 19.19
CA GLY A 457 14.88 0.30 19.09
C GLY A 457 14.08 -0.24 17.89
N ASP A 458 14.64 -1.18 17.13
CA ASP A 458 13.95 -1.78 15.99
C ASP A 458 12.79 -2.66 16.44
N ALA A 459 11.58 -2.32 15.98
CA ALA A 459 10.35 -2.99 16.36
C ALA A 459 10.26 -4.44 15.86
N SER A 460 11.01 -4.80 14.80
CA SER A 460 10.95 -6.13 14.17
C SER A 460 11.56 -7.24 15.04
N ARG A 461 12.40 -6.89 16.01
CA ARG A 461 13.09 -7.85 16.92
C ARG A 461 12.56 -7.90 18.34
N GLN A 462 11.38 -7.35 18.62
CA GLN A 462 10.78 -7.57 19.92
C GLN A 462 10.26 -9.00 20.00
N PRO A 463 10.83 -9.90 20.84
CA PRO A 463 10.10 -11.11 21.22
C PRO A 463 8.78 -10.63 21.84
N LEU A 464 7.67 -11.13 21.31
CA LEU A 464 6.36 -10.99 21.96
C LEU A 464 6.55 -11.49 23.40
N ARG A 465 6.70 -10.56 24.34
CA ARG A 465 6.57 -10.91 25.76
C ARG A 465 5.10 -11.24 25.98
N THR A 466 4.82 -12.53 25.95
CA THR A 466 3.61 -13.06 26.59
C THR A 466 3.68 -12.72 28.06
N GLY A 467 2.90 -11.73 28.47
CA GLY A 467 2.55 -11.46 29.85
C GLY A 467 1.08 -11.72 30.00
#